data_30e0f500389ec9e54bd76a848e4c746a
#
_entry.id   30e0f500389ec9e54bd76a848e4c746a
#
_cell.length_a   1.000
_cell.length_b   1.000
_cell.length_c   1.000
_cell.angle_alpha   90.00
_cell.angle_beta   90.00
_cell.angle_gamma   90.00
#
_symmetry.space_group_name_H-M   'P 1'
#
loop_
_entity.id
_entity.type
_entity.pdbx_description
1 polymer ?
#
loop_
_entity_poly.entity_id
_entity_poly.type
_entity_poly.pdbx_seq_one_letter_code
_entity_poly.pdbx_strand_id
1 'polypeptide(L)'
;MKRVVVTGMAGVTAFGQDWPSVRAKLQAGRNAVVAMPEWAIYEGLNTRLAAPIADFVLPAHYPRKKTRAMGRVSQLATVATELALARAGLTDHPVLTDGRTGIAYGSSIGSTEPIRAFGVMLNDKSTASITATTYVQMMPHTAAVNAGLFFGLRGRVIPTSSACTSGSQGIGYAFEAIKHGYQILMVAGGAEELCPSEAVVFDTLFATSQMNDNPELAPRPFDRQRDGLVIGEGAGTLVLEELEHAQARGATIIAELVGFATNCDAAHVTQPQQETMQLCMEMALAQAGLKAADIGYISAHGTATERGDIAESHATAAIFGDKTPISSLKSYFGHTLGACGAIEAWLALEMMQEGWFAPTINLTEPDPACAPLDHVMGNGRMLAVDYLMSNNFAFGGINTSLIFKRWG
;
A
#
# COMPACT_ATOMS: atom_id res chain seq x y z
N MET A 1 24.36 11.94 6.62
CA MET A 1 23.36 10.90 6.32
C MET A 1 23.32 10.71 4.82
N LYS A 2 23.05 9.47 4.34
CA LYS A 2 22.96 9.18 2.90
C LYS A 2 21.65 9.68 2.32
N ARG A 3 21.67 10.13 1.06
CA ARG A 3 20.45 10.44 0.31
C ARG A 3 19.88 9.16 -0.28
N VAL A 4 18.56 9.04 -0.29
CA VAL A 4 17.85 7.82 -0.69
C VAL A 4 16.94 8.12 -1.88
N VAL A 5 17.14 7.38 -2.96
CA VAL A 5 16.40 7.58 -4.21
C VAL A 5 15.61 6.33 -4.58
N VAL A 6 14.54 6.52 -5.33
CA VAL A 6 13.75 5.46 -5.95
C VAL A 6 14.31 5.23 -7.35
N THR A 7 14.81 4.02 -7.62
CA THR A 7 15.37 3.64 -8.93
C THR A 7 14.48 2.65 -9.68
N GLY A 8 13.52 2.02 -9.00
CA GLY A 8 12.54 1.16 -9.61
C GLY A 8 11.26 1.12 -8.78
N MET A 9 10.15 0.88 -9.42
CA MET A 9 8.86 0.73 -8.78
C MET A 9 7.90 -0.02 -9.69
N ALA A 10 7.03 -0.82 -9.09
CA ALA A 10 5.98 -1.55 -9.79
C ALA A 10 4.92 -2.04 -8.81
N GLY A 11 3.83 -2.56 -9.34
CA GLY A 11 2.79 -3.20 -8.54
C GLY A 11 2.00 -4.23 -9.32
N VAL A 12 1.18 -4.96 -8.59
CA VAL A 12 0.16 -5.88 -9.13
C VAL A 12 -1.16 -5.43 -8.53
N THR A 13 -2.08 -4.99 -9.35
CA THR A 13 -3.37 -4.45 -8.94
C THR A 13 -4.51 -5.04 -9.76
N ALA A 14 -5.74 -4.83 -9.34
CA ALA A 14 -6.93 -5.18 -10.12
C ALA A 14 -6.98 -4.49 -11.50
N PHE A 15 -6.19 -3.44 -11.72
CA PHE A 15 -6.11 -2.73 -13.00
C PHE A 15 -4.94 -3.20 -13.88
N GLY A 16 -4.03 -3.99 -13.37
CA GLY A 16 -2.87 -4.50 -14.10
C GLY A 16 -1.56 -4.28 -13.33
N GLN A 17 -0.46 -4.48 -14.08
CA GLN A 17 0.89 -4.49 -13.52
C GLN A 17 1.79 -3.39 -14.10
N ASP A 18 1.32 -2.65 -15.09
CA ASP A 18 2.04 -1.57 -15.75
C ASP A 18 1.27 -0.25 -15.67
N TRP A 19 2.02 0.85 -15.63
CA TRP A 19 1.43 2.17 -15.50
C TRP A 19 0.47 2.55 -16.65
N PRO A 20 0.78 2.31 -17.95
CA PRO A 20 -0.14 2.62 -19.02
C PRO A 20 -1.52 1.98 -18.86
N SER A 21 -1.56 0.70 -18.48
CA SER A 21 -2.82 -0.04 -18.25
C SER A 21 -3.59 0.52 -17.05
N VAL A 22 -2.89 0.75 -15.93
CA VAL A 22 -3.49 1.33 -14.72
C VAL A 22 -4.00 2.75 -15.01
N ARG A 23 -3.18 3.59 -15.63
CA ARG A 23 -3.54 4.98 -16.00
C ARG A 23 -4.79 5.06 -16.84
N ALA A 24 -4.90 4.23 -17.86
CA ALA A 24 -6.07 4.23 -18.75
C ALA A 24 -7.37 3.96 -17.97
N LYS A 25 -7.33 3.06 -16.98
CA LYS A 25 -8.48 2.76 -16.12
C LYS A 25 -8.75 3.85 -15.09
N LEU A 26 -7.71 4.48 -14.52
CA LEU A 26 -7.88 5.66 -13.66
C LEU A 26 -8.55 6.80 -14.43
N GLN A 27 -8.11 7.08 -15.67
CA GLN A 27 -8.70 8.11 -16.53
C GLN A 27 -10.14 7.79 -16.97
N ALA A 28 -10.47 6.50 -17.07
CA ALA A 28 -11.84 6.08 -17.37
C ALA A 28 -12.81 6.33 -16.20
N GLY A 29 -12.31 6.68 -15.00
CA GLY A 29 -13.12 7.00 -13.83
C GLY A 29 -13.97 5.84 -13.32
N ARG A 30 -13.48 4.59 -13.50
CA ARG A 30 -14.17 3.38 -13.04
C ARG A 30 -13.33 2.66 -12.01
N ASN A 31 -13.97 2.18 -10.94
CA ASN A 31 -13.32 1.35 -9.95
C ASN A 31 -13.21 -0.12 -10.40
N ALA A 32 -12.43 -0.90 -9.64
CA ALA A 32 -12.26 -2.33 -9.83
C ALA A 32 -13.18 -3.16 -8.91
N VAL A 33 -14.10 -2.51 -8.23
CA VAL A 33 -14.99 -3.17 -7.27
C VAL A 33 -16.04 -4.00 -8.02
N VAL A 34 -16.23 -5.21 -7.54
CA VAL A 34 -17.22 -6.16 -8.06
C VAL A 34 -18.03 -6.76 -6.93
N ALA A 35 -19.22 -7.25 -7.26
CA ALA A 35 -19.99 -8.09 -6.35
C ALA A 35 -19.32 -9.45 -6.19
N MET A 36 -19.32 -9.98 -4.97
CA MET A 36 -18.77 -11.28 -4.56
C MET A 36 -19.93 -12.20 -4.13
N PRO A 37 -20.71 -12.75 -5.08
CA PRO A 37 -21.89 -13.55 -4.73
C PRO A 37 -21.53 -14.82 -3.94
N GLU A 38 -20.34 -15.34 -4.10
CA GLU A 38 -19.82 -16.49 -3.35
C GLU A 38 -19.65 -16.22 -1.84
N TRP A 39 -19.61 -14.95 -1.44
CA TRP A 39 -19.58 -14.58 -0.02
C TRP A 39 -20.93 -14.71 0.68
N ALA A 40 -22.00 -14.94 -0.08
CA ALA A 40 -23.36 -15.13 0.47
C ALA A 40 -23.49 -16.39 1.36
N ILE A 41 -22.53 -17.32 1.27
CA ILE A 41 -22.49 -18.51 2.14
C ILE A 41 -22.09 -18.20 3.59
N TYR A 42 -21.51 -17.03 3.85
CA TYR A 42 -21.11 -16.62 5.20
C TYR A 42 -22.26 -15.88 5.86
N GLU A 43 -23.00 -16.58 6.72
CA GLU A 43 -24.08 -15.99 7.51
C GLU A 43 -23.53 -14.86 8.40
N GLY A 44 -24.21 -13.70 8.38
CA GLY A 44 -23.79 -12.51 9.13
C GLY A 44 -22.77 -11.62 8.46
N LEU A 45 -22.21 -11.99 7.30
CA LEU A 45 -21.40 -11.09 6.48
C LEU A 45 -22.33 -10.21 5.62
N ASN A 46 -22.35 -8.91 5.90
CA ASN A 46 -23.26 -7.96 5.23
C ASN A 46 -22.68 -7.44 3.91
N THR A 47 -21.38 -7.14 3.88
CA THR A 47 -20.71 -6.71 2.64
C THR A 47 -20.50 -7.88 1.68
N ARG A 48 -20.74 -7.62 0.40
CA ARG A 48 -20.46 -8.54 -0.71
C ARG A 48 -19.69 -7.83 -1.82
N LEU A 49 -18.82 -6.90 -1.44
CA LEU A 49 -18.02 -6.10 -2.36
C LEU A 49 -16.54 -6.34 -2.12
N ALA A 50 -15.80 -6.45 -3.22
CA ALA A 50 -14.34 -6.49 -3.17
C ALA A 50 -13.72 -6.02 -4.51
N ALA A 51 -12.41 -5.72 -4.49
CA ALA A 51 -11.63 -5.43 -5.68
C ALA A 51 -10.54 -6.51 -5.89
N PRO A 52 -10.88 -7.67 -6.48
CA PRO A 52 -9.96 -8.79 -6.70
C PRO A 52 -9.03 -8.57 -7.90
N ILE A 53 -7.89 -9.25 -7.88
CA ILE A 53 -7.08 -9.50 -9.07
C ILE A 53 -7.55 -10.84 -9.67
N ALA A 54 -8.47 -10.77 -10.64
CA ALA A 54 -9.19 -11.94 -11.15
C ALA A 54 -8.27 -12.97 -11.82
N ASP A 55 -7.35 -12.54 -12.69
CA ASP A 55 -6.58 -13.42 -13.58
C ASP A 55 -5.08 -13.47 -13.20
N PHE A 56 -4.78 -13.49 -11.89
CA PHE A 56 -3.39 -13.56 -11.45
C PHE A 56 -2.82 -14.97 -11.66
N VAL A 57 -1.80 -15.05 -12.50
CA VAL A 57 -1.03 -16.26 -12.76
C VAL A 57 0.45 -15.98 -12.55
N LEU A 58 1.12 -16.88 -11.84
CA LEU A 58 2.58 -16.81 -11.71
C LEU A 58 3.27 -16.90 -13.06
N PRO A 59 4.32 -16.11 -13.32
CA PRO A 59 5.11 -16.21 -14.53
C PRO A 59 5.64 -17.62 -14.76
N ALA A 60 5.55 -18.13 -15.99
CA ALA A 60 5.93 -19.50 -16.34
C ALA A 60 7.42 -19.81 -16.09
N HIS A 61 8.26 -18.77 -16.05
CA HIS A 61 9.69 -18.92 -15.76
C HIS A 61 10.01 -19.10 -14.27
N TYR A 62 9.02 -18.99 -13.37
CA TYR A 62 9.24 -19.15 -11.93
C TYR A 62 9.45 -20.64 -11.57
N PRO A 63 10.62 -21.01 -11.02
CA PRO A 63 10.90 -22.39 -10.66
C PRO A 63 9.97 -22.87 -9.52
N ARG A 64 9.23 -23.97 -9.73
CA ARG A 64 8.36 -24.54 -8.70
C ARG A 64 9.06 -24.77 -7.36
N LYS A 65 10.37 -25.09 -7.38
CA LYS A 65 11.16 -25.27 -6.16
C LYS A 65 11.19 -23.99 -5.30
N LYS A 66 11.19 -22.80 -5.93
CA LYS A 66 11.21 -21.52 -5.24
C LYS A 66 9.82 -21.04 -4.83
N THR A 67 8.77 -21.43 -5.55
CA THR A 67 7.39 -20.91 -5.35
C THR A 67 6.51 -21.79 -4.47
N ARG A 68 6.88 -23.07 -4.25
CA ARG A 68 6.06 -24.05 -3.49
C ARG A 68 5.77 -23.65 -2.04
N ALA A 69 6.60 -22.80 -1.45
CA ALA A 69 6.44 -22.28 -0.09
C ALA A 69 5.71 -20.93 -0.04
N MET A 70 5.28 -20.41 -1.19
CA MET A 70 4.60 -19.13 -1.30
C MET A 70 3.10 -19.30 -1.19
N GLY A 71 2.46 -18.64 -0.24
CA GLY A 71 1.04 -18.32 -0.32
C GLY A 71 0.82 -17.18 -1.32
N ARG A 72 -0.45 -16.83 -1.58
CA ARG A 72 -0.82 -15.82 -2.57
C ARG A 72 -0.17 -14.46 -2.32
N VAL A 73 -0.11 -14.01 -1.05
CA VAL A 73 0.58 -12.77 -0.66
C VAL A 73 2.04 -12.77 -1.12
N SER A 74 2.78 -13.85 -0.85
CA SER A 74 4.19 -13.96 -1.27
C SER A 74 4.35 -14.03 -2.79
N GLN A 75 3.38 -14.62 -3.50
CA GLN A 75 3.37 -14.66 -4.96
C GLN A 75 3.20 -13.27 -5.56
N LEU A 76 2.23 -12.50 -5.08
CA LEU A 76 2.00 -11.11 -5.48
C LEU A 76 3.24 -10.24 -5.19
N ALA A 77 3.78 -10.35 -3.98
CA ALA A 77 5.01 -9.64 -3.57
C ALA A 77 6.19 -9.94 -4.49
N THR A 78 6.38 -11.22 -4.85
CA THR A 78 7.49 -11.65 -5.70
C THR A 78 7.36 -11.11 -7.13
N VAL A 79 6.15 -11.13 -7.70
CA VAL A 79 5.91 -10.56 -9.04
C VAL A 79 6.11 -9.04 -9.04
N ALA A 80 5.54 -8.32 -8.08
CA ALA A 80 5.75 -6.88 -7.97
C ALA A 80 7.24 -6.53 -7.80
N THR A 81 7.98 -7.35 -7.03
CA THR A 81 9.43 -7.16 -6.83
C THR A 81 10.22 -7.41 -8.10
N GLU A 82 9.91 -8.46 -8.87
CA GLU A 82 10.57 -8.72 -10.15
C GLU A 82 10.42 -7.54 -11.12
N LEU A 83 9.20 -7.04 -11.26
CA LEU A 83 8.90 -5.89 -12.12
C LEU A 83 9.64 -4.62 -11.66
N ALA A 84 9.68 -4.37 -10.36
CA ALA A 84 10.40 -3.22 -9.81
C ALA A 84 11.92 -3.32 -10.01
N LEU A 85 12.51 -4.51 -9.80
CA LEU A 85 13.94 -4.78 -10.06
C LEU A 85 14.27 -4.65 -11.54
N ALA A 86 13.41 -5.15 -12.43
CA ALA A 86 13.58 -4.99 -13.86
C ALA A 86 13.57 -3.50 -14.26
N ARG A 87 12.65 -2.71 -13.74
CA ARG A 87 12.58 -1.26 -13.98
C ARG A 87 13.81 -0.52 -13.43
N ALA A 88 14.38 -1.00 -12.33
CA ALA A 88 15.62 -0.48 -11.76
C ALA A 88 16.89 -0.88 -12.55
N GLY A 89 16.79 -1.76 -13.56
CA GLY A 89 17.93 -2.33 -14.25
C GLY A 89 18.78 -3.26 -13.38
N LEU A 90 18.15 -3.96 -12.45
CA LEU A 90 18.80 -4.81 -11.45
C LEU A 90 18.50 -6.31 -11.64
N THR A 91 17.86 -6.71 -12.72
CA THR A 91 17.67 -8.13 -13.03
C THR A 91 19.02 -8.84 -13.06
N ASP A 92 19.18 -9.89 -12.25
CA ASP A 92 20.41 -10.66 -12.07
C ASP A 92 21.66 -9.84 -11.70
N HIS A 93 21.50 -8.62 -11.20
CA HIS A 93 22.65 -7.77 -10.85
C HIS A 93 23.36 -8.29 -9.59
N PRO A 94 24.71 -8.35 -9.56
CA PRO A 94 25.48 -8.90 -8.43
C PRO A 94 25.18 -8.27 -7.07
N VAL A 95 24.80 -6.97 -7.05
CA VAL A 95 24.48 -6.25 -5.80
C VAL A 95 23.33 -6.90 -5.02
N LEU A 96 22.45 -7.65 -5.69
CA LEU A 96 21.34 -8.34 -5.03
C LEU A 96 21.82 -9.44 -4.10
N THR A 97 22.94 -10.11 -4.45
CA THR A 97 23.40 -11.33 -3.77
C THR A 97 24.69 -11.17 -2.97
N ASP A 98 25.30 -9.98 -2.96
CA ASP A 98 26.59 -9.73 -2.28
C ASP A 98 26.46 -9.25 -0.82
N GLY A 99 25.23 -9.17 -0.29
CA GLY A 99 24.94 -8.76 1.09
C GLY A 99 24.57 -7.28 1.25
N ARG A 100 24.69 -6.48 0.20
CA ARG A 100 24.38 -5.03 0.24
C ARG A 100 22.93 -4.69 -0.03
N THR A 101 22.14 -5.65 -0.54
CA THR A 101 20.71 -5.50 -0.80
C THR A 101 19.88 -6.22 0.25
N GLY A 102 19.05 -5.45 0.96
CA GLY A 102 18.06 -5.96 1.91
C GLY A 102 16.63 -5.89 1.37
N ILE A 103 15.69 -6.30 2.21
CA ILE A 103 14.25 -6.23 1.94
C ILE A 103 13.51 -5.76 3.19
N ALA A 104 12.58 -4.80 3.02
CA ALA A 104 11.62 -4.37 4.03
C ALA A 104 10.22 -4.47 3.43
N TYR A 105 9.46 -5.49 3.82
CA TYR A 105 8.22 -5.84 3.11
C TYR A 105 7.15 -6.35 4.07
N GLY A 106 5.91 -5.93 3.86
CA GLY A 106 4.82 -6.21 4.77
C GLY A 106 3.58 -6.84 4.17
N SER A 107 2.78 -7.40 5.07
CA SER A 107 1.41 -7.88 4.88
C SER A 107 0.70 -7.78 6.22
N SER A 108 -0.60 -7.50 6.23
CA SER A 108 -1.34 -7.39 7.48
C SER A 108 -1.59 -8.74 8.13
N ILE A 109 -1.88 -9.78 7.36
CA ILE A 109 -2.28 -11.10 7.87
C ILE A 109 -1.47 -12.26 7.27
N GLY A 110 -0.86 -12.10 6.10
CA GLY A 110 -0.28 -13.20 5.34
C GLY A 110 -1.33 -13.94 4.51
N SER A 111 -1.09 -15.22 4.16
CA SER A 111 -2.03 -15.99 3.35
C SER A 111 -3.04 -16.74 4.21
N THR A 112 -4.32 -16.59 3.89
CA THR A 112 -5.45 -17.06 4.70
C THR A 112 -5.77 -18.54 4.51
N GLU A 113 -5.52 -19.13 3.34
CA GLU A 113 -5.75 -20.56 3.11
C GLU A 113 -4.96 -21.48 4.06
N PRO A 114 -3.66 -21.21 4.35
CA PRO A 114 -2.95 -21.93 5.40
C PRO A 114 -3.50 -21.71 6.81
N ILE A 115 -4.02 -20.54 7.10
CA ILE A 115 -4.70 -20.25 8.39
C ILE A 115 -5.92 -21.16 8.54
N ARG A 116 -6.72 -21.28 7.47
CA ARG A 116 -7.87 -22.19 7.41
C ARG A 116 -7.45 -23.65 7.67
N ALA A 117 -6.35 -24.10 7.07
CA ALA A 117 -5.85 -25.46 7.28
C ALA A 117 -5.51 -25.73 8.75
N PHE A 118 -4.88 -24.77 9.46
CA PHE A 118 -4.64 -24.87 10.91
C PHE A 118 -5.95 -24.85 11.70
N GLY A 119 -6.93 -24.04 11.31
CA GLY A 119 -8.27 -24.04 11.94
C GLY A 119 -8.94 -25.42 11.85
N VAL A 120 -8.91 -26.03 10.66
CA VAL A 120 -9.41 -27.40 10.43
C VAL A 120 -8.66 -28.41 11.31
N MET A 121 -7.33 -28.35 11.34
CA MET A 121 -6.52 -29.22 12.21
C MET A 121 -6.94 -29.13 13.68
N LEU A 122 -7.13 -27.91 14.19
CA LEU A 122 -7.51 -27.67 15.59
C LEU A 122 -8.94 -28.19 15.88
N ASN A 123 -9.84 -28.06 14.89
CA ASN A 123 -11.22 -28.55 15.02
C ASN A 123 -11.28 -30.07 14.97
N ASP A 124 -10.70 -30.69 13.96
CA ASP A 124 -10.81 -32.10 13.63
C ASP A 124 -9.80 -32.98 14.41
N LYS A 125 -8.86 -32.36 15.13
CA LYS A 125 -7.77 -33.04 15.87
C LYS A 125 -6.90 -33.93 14.95
N SER A 126 -6.77 -33.56 13.69
CA SER A 126 -6.02 -34.28 12.66
C SER A 126 -5.00 -33.38 11.96
N THR A 127 -3.77 -33.87 11.80
CA THR A 127 -2.68 -33.18 11.11
C THR A 127 -2.58 -33.55 9.64
N ALA A 128 -3.52 -34.33 9.09
CA ALA A 128 -3.46 -34.88 7.74
C ALA A 128 -3.34 -33.83 6.62
N SER A 129 -3.89 -32.62 6.83
CA SER A 129 -3.82 -31.50 5.87
C SER A 129 -2.62 -30.57 6.07
N ILE A 130 -1.79 -30.80 7.10
CA ILE A 130 -0.68 -29.90 7.45
C ILE A 130 0.64 -30.39 6.86
N THR A 131 1.36 -29.47 6.28
CA THR A 131 2.74 -29.68 5.80
C THR A 131 3.68 -28.65 6.42
N ALA A 132 4.98 -28.84 6.34
CA ALA A 132 5.96 -27.85 6.81
C ALA A 132 5.80 -26.49 6.10
N THR A 133 5.34 -26.48 4.85
CA THR A 133 5.11 -25.24 4.09
C THR A 133 3.85 -24.50 4.54
N THR A 134 2.86 -25.17 5.11
CA THR A 134 1.64 -24.55 5.62
C THR A 134 1.95 -23.45 6.63
N TYR A 135 2.85 -23.73 7.58
CA TYR A 135 3.27 -22.75 8.57
C TYR A 135 3.97 -21.54 7.92
N VAL A 136 4.90 -21.80 6.99
CA VAL A 136 5.65 -20.73 6.31
C VAL A 136 4.74 -19.85 5.46
N GLN A 137 3.69 -20.40 4.87
CA GLN A 137 2.73 -19.65 4.06
C GLN A 137 1.80 -18.76 4.90
N MET A 138 1.51 -19.16 6.14
CA MET A 138 0.55 -18.49 7.01
C MET A 138 1.03 -17.13 7.51
N MET A 139 2.32 -16.98 7.78
CA MET A 139 2.82 -15.85 8.54
C MET A 139 3.07 -14.60 7.68
N PRO A 140 2.65 -13.39 8.10
CA PRO A 140 2.78 -12.18 7.30
C PRO A 140 4.23 -11.81 6.96
N HIS A 141 5.20 -12.15 7.82
CA HIS A 141 6.63 -11.90 7.54
C HIS A 141 7.17 -12.72 6.38
N THR A 142 6.50 -13.77 5.94
CA THR A 142 6.96 -14.64 4.85
C THR A 142 6.87 -14.00 3.48
N ALA A 143 6.13 -12.90 3.32
CA ALA A 143 6.21 -12.08 2.10
C ALA A 143 7.65 -11.60 1.87
N ALA A 144 8.26 -10.96 2.87
CA ALA A 144 9.66 -10.52 2.82
C ALA A 144 10.64 -11.68 2.65
N VAL A 145 10.44 -12.77 3.41
CA VAL A 145 11.33 -13.95 3.37
C VAL A 145 11.28 -14.64 2.01
N ASN A 146 10.10 -14.90 1.46
CA ASN A 146 9.96 -15.59 0.18
C ASN A 146 10.51 -14.76 -0.99
N ALA A 147 10.23 -13.45 -1.04
CA ALA A 147 10.81 -12.57 -2.05
C ALA A 147 12.34 -12.50 -1.89
N GLY A 148 12.85 -12.35 -0.66
CA GLY A 148 14.28 -12.37 -0.38
C GLY A 148 14.97 -13.66 -0.84
N LEU A 149 14.39 -14.82 -0.57
CA LEU A 149 14.89 -16.12 -1.03
C LEU A 149 14.81 -16.27 -2.55
N PHE A 150 13.74 -15.77 -3.17
CA PHE A 150 13.54 -15.88 -4.62
C PHE A 150 14.66 -15.15 -5.39
N PHE A 151 14.97 -13.91 -4.99
CA PHE A 151 15.98 -13.06 -5.62
C PHE A 151 17.39 -13.25 -5.04
N GLY A 152 17.55 -14.04 -3.98
CA GLY A 152 18.82 -14.28 -3.32
C GLY A 152 19.36 -13.08 -2.53
N LEU A 153 18.46 -12.22 -2.01
CA LEU A 153 18.85 -11.05 -1.23
C LEU A 153 19.49 -11.47 0.09
N ARG A 154 20.70 -10.96 0.36
CA ARG A 154 21.52 -11.38 1.53
C ARG A 154 21.69 -10.28 2.57
N GLY A 155 21.10 -9.11 2.35
CA GLY A 155 21.09 -8.02 3.31
C GLY A 155 20.04 -8.21 4.41
N ARG A 156 19.68 -7.11 5.08
CA ARG A 156 18.69 -7.12 6.15
C ARG A 156 17.31 -7.55 5.64
N VAL A 157 16.61 -8.34 6.45
CA VAL A 157 15.20 -8.64 6.25
C VAL A 157 14.43 -7.95 7.37
N ILE A 158 13.57 -7.01 7.00
CA ILE A 158 12.73 -6.23 7.91
C ILE A 158 11.28 -6.52 7.56
N PRO A 159 10.63 -7.49 8.23
CA PRO A 159 9.22 -7.72 8.01
C PRO A 159 8.40 -6.64 8.70
N THR A 160 7.40 -6.11 8.00
CA THR A 160 6.45 -5.15 8.55
C THR A 160 5.04 -5.76 8.54
N SER A 161 4.43 -5.86 9.72
CA SER A 161 3.06 -6.32 9.90
C SER A 161 2.36 -5.37 10.86
N SER A 162 1.81 -4.31 10.29
CA SER A 162 1.22 -3.18 11.00
C SER A 162 -0.09 -2.75 10.34
N ALA A 163 -0.92 -3.75 10.03
CA ALA A 163 -2.20 -3.56 9.34
C ALA A 163 -2.03 -2.70 8.05
N CYS A 164 -2.84 -1.66 7.88
CA CYS A 164 -2.84 -0.82 6.67
C CYS A 164 -1.53 -0.05 6.42
N THR A 165 -0.66 0.09 7.43
CA THR A 165 0.63 0.78 7.29
C THR A 165 1.79 -0.16 6.95
N SER A 166 1.54 -1.47 6.77
CA SER A 166 2.63 -2.45 6.54
C SER A 166 3.53 -2.08 5.37
N GLY A 167 2.95 -1.70 4.22
CA GLY A 167 3.72 -1.31 3.03
C GLY A 167 4.47 0.01 3.20
N SER A 168 3.83 1.03 3.75
CA SER A 168 4.46 2.34 4.00
C SER A 168 5.54 2.27 5.08
N GLN A 169 5.36 1.49 6.14
CA GLN A 169 6.44 1.21 7.09
C GLN A 169 7.60 0.44 6.45
N GLY A 170 7.32 -0.52 5.55
CA GLY A 170 8.35 -1.20 4.77
C GLY A 170 9.21 -0.20 4.00
N ILE A 171 8.58 0.75 3.30
CA ILE A 171 9.27 1.82 2.57
C ILE A 171 10.06 2.71 3.55
N GLY A 172 9.45 3.11 4.65
CA GLY A 172 10.08 3.99 5.65
C GLY A 172 11.29 3.35 6.35
N TYR A 173 11.20 2.10 6.78
CA TYR A 173 12.34 1.41 7.41
C TYR A 173 13.45 1.05 6.42
N ALA A 174 13.11 0.81 5.15
CA ALA A 174 14.08 0.71 4.08
C ALA A 174 14.84 2.03 3.87
N PHE A 175 14.12 3.15 3.87
CA PHE A 175 14.70 4.49 3.82
C PHE A 175 15.69 4.71 4.99
N GLU A 176 15.28 4.42 6.22
CA GLU A 176 16.14 4.56 7.38
C GLU A 176 17.38 3.66 7.28
N ALA A 177 17.21 2.41 6.83
CA ALA A 177 18.31 1.48 6.67
C ALA A 177 19.38 2.00 5.70
N ILE A 178 18.99 2.64 4.60
CA ILE A 178 19.93 3.25 3.64
C ILE A 178 20.48 4.57 4.20
N LYS A 179 19.61 5.45 4.70
CA LYS A 179 19.98 6.76 5.22
C LYS A 179 21.07 6.69 6.30
N HIS A 180 21.02 5.65 7.13
CA HIS A 180 22.00 5.40 8.18
C HIS A 180 23.16 4.48 7.76
N GLY A 181 23.23 4.07 6.49
CA GLY A 181 24.35 3.30 5.94
C GLY A 181 24.35 1.81 6.31
N TYR A 182 23.22 1.27 6.77
CA TYR A 182 23.11 -0.17 7.06
C TYR A 182 22.97 -1.03 5.80
N GLN A 183 22.39 -0.46 4.75
CA GLN A 183 22.26 -1.09 3.44
C GLN A 183 22.52 -0.04 2.35
N ILE A 184 22.89 -0.49 1.16
CA ILE A 184 23.04 0.38 -0.02
C ILE A 184 21.78 0.37 -0.87
N LEU A 185 21.09 -0.76 -0.89
CA LEU A 185 19.88 -0.98 -1.64
C LEU A 185 18.87 -1.74 -0.79
N MET A 186 17.59 -1.37 -0.91
CA MET A 186 16.49 -2.06 -0.25
C MET A 186 15.33 -2.26 -1.23
N VAL A 187 14.82 -3.48 -1.29
CA VAL A 187 13.50 -3.77 -1.84
C VAL A 187 12.47 -3.45 -0.75
N ALA A 188 11.50 -2.61 -1.04
CA ALA A 188 10.55 -2.15 -0.03
C ALA A 188 9.11 -2.17 -0.56
N GLY A 189 8.17 -2.58 0.28
CA GLY A 189 6.78 -2.59 -0.15
C GLY A 189 5.84 -3.37 0.75
N GLY A 190 4.71 -3.76 0.16
CA GLY A 190 3.68 -4.56 0.83
C GLY A 190 2.80 -5.30 -0.16
N ALA A 191 2.20 -6.38 0.31
CA ALA A 191 1.26 -7.20 -0.45
C ALA A 191 0.14 -7.70 0.45
N GLU A 192 -1.04 -7.86 -0.12
CA GLU A 192 -2.17 -8.48 0.56
C GLU A 192 -3.00 -9.29 -0.44
N GLU A 193 -3.55 -10.42 -0.01
CA GLU A 193 -4.52 -11.20 -0.78
C GLU A 193 -5.95 -10.79 -0.40
N LEU A 194 -6.93 -11.28 -1.13
CA LEU A 194 -8.34 -11.06 -0.85
C LEU A 194 -8.97 -12.29 -0.19
N CYS A 195 -9.57 -12.10 0.97
CA CYS A 195 -10.31 -13.13 1.67
C CYS A 195 -11.54 -12.57 2.40
N PRO A 196 -12.67 -13.29 2.46
CA PRO A 196 -13.82 -12.85 3.24
C PRO A 196 -13.52 -12.69 4.73
N SER A 197 -12.50 -13.38 5.27
CA SER A 197 -12.06 -13.19 6.66
C SER A 197 -11.50 -11.79 6.95
N GLU A 198 -10.94 -11.13 5.95
CA GLU A 198 -10.48 -9.75 6.05
C GLU A 198 -11.66 -8.77 5.99
N ALA A 199 -12.66 -9.06 5.15
CA ALA A 199 -13.87 -8.25 5.06
C ALA A 199 -14.66 -8.30 6.37
N VAL A 200 -14.84 -9.49 6.97
CA VAL A 200 -15.63 -9.66 8.20
C VAL A 200 -15.09 -8.86 9.38
N VAL A 201 -13.77 -8.63 9.45
CA VAL A 201 -13.16 -7.82 10.52
C VAL A 201 -13.75 -6.41 10.54
N PHE A 202 -13.89 -5.80 9.38
CA PHE A 202 -14.45 -4.44 9.24
C PHE A 202 -15.98 -4.45 9.22
N ASP A 203 -16.59 -5.52 8.71
CA ASP A 203 -18.03 -5.69 8.65
C ASP A 203 -18.66 -5.78 10.07
N THR A 204 -17.99 -6.50 10.99
CA THR A 204 -18.39 -6.55 12.40
C THR A 204 -18.29 -5.20 13.13
N LEU A 205 -17.56 -4.25 12.57
CA LEU A 205 -17.44 -2.88 13.06
C LEU A 205 -18.36 -1.90 12.34
N PHE A 206 -19.21 -2.39 11.43
CA PHE A 206 -20.05 -1.59 10.56
C PHE A 206 -19.24 -0.56 9.74
N ALA A 207 -18.05 -0.95 9.31
CA ALA A 207 -17.12 -0.08 8.59
C ALA A 207 -16.93 -0.48 7.11
N THR A 208 -17.64 -1.49 6.62
CA THR A 208 -17.67 -1.90 5.21
C THR A 208 -18.85 -1.32 4.47
N SER A 209 -18.67 -1.02 3.18
CA SER A 209 -19.78 -0.63 2.31
C SER A 209 -20.75 -1.79 2.10
N GLN A 210 -22.03 -1.48 2.13
CA GLN A 210 -23.13 -2.39 1.83
C GLN A 210 -23.86 -2.04 0.51
N MET A 211 -23.23 -1.26 -0.36
CA MET A 211 -23.74 -0.94 -1.69
C MET A 211 -23.66 -2.15 -2.64
N ASN A 212 -24.05 -3.33 -2.17
CA ASN A 212 -23.89 -4.61 -2.85
C ASN A 212 -24.49 -4.68 -4.25
N ASP A 213 -25.55 -3.92 -4.51
CA ASP A 213 -26.23 -3.88 -5.80
C ASP A 213 -25.64 -2.83 -6.76
N ASN A 214 -24.74 -1.96 -6.26
CA ASN A 214 -24.14 -0.86 -7.01
C ASN A 214 -22.62 -0.76 -6.73
N PRO A 215 -21.84 -1.79 -7.07
CA PRO A 215 -20.40 -1.85 -6.75
C PRO A 215 -19.61 -0.68 -7.34
N GLU A 216 -20.07 -0.10 -8.44
CA GLU A 216 -19.45 1.06 -9.10
C GLU A 216 -19.50 2.33 -8.26
N LEU A 217 -20.41 2.42 -7.27
CA LEU A 217 -20.58 3.58 -6.39
C LEU A 217 -19.75 3.50 -5.10
N ALA A 218 -19.07 2.38 -4.84
CA ALA A 218 -18.29 2.17 -3.63
C ALA A 218 -16.82 1.76 -3.97
N PRO A 219 -15.85 2.12 -3.10
CA PRO A 219 -15.99 3.06 -1.98
C PRO A 219 -15.98 4.52 -2.45
N ARG A 220 -16.37 5.42 -1.57
CA ARG A 220 -16.49 6.86 -1.85
C ARG A 220 -15.85 7.72 -0.74
N PRO A 221 -14.52 7.76 -0.66
CA PRO A 221 -13.81 8.49 0.39
C PRO A 221 -14.22 9.96 0.47
N PHE A 222 -14.42 10.47 1.69
CA PHE A 222 -14.81 11.83 2.03
C PHE A 222 -16.21 12.27 1.54
N ASP A 223 -16.92 11.42 0.82
CA ASP A 223 -18.28 11.74 0.35
C ASP A 223 -19.29 11.64 1.49
N ARG A 224 -20.31 12.53 1.44
CA ARG A 224 -21.41 12.57 2.40
C ARG A 224 -22.20 11.26 2.46
N GLN A 225 -22.27 10.51 1.37
CA GLN A 225 -23.03 9.26 1.28
C GLN A 225 -22.12 8.02 1.47
N ARG A 226 -20.90 8.20 1.96
CA ARG A 226 -20.03 7.05 2.23
C ARG A 226 -20.63 6.16 3.31
N ASP A 227 -20.48 4.87 3.14
CA ASP A 227 -21.04 3.86 4.05
C ASP A 227 -19.99 2.83 4.51
N GLY A 228 -18.72 3.05 4.16
CA GLY A 228 -17.63 2.20 4.58
C GLY A 228 -16.65 1.83 3.47
N LEU A 229 -15.62 1.10 3.85
CA LEU A 229 -14.56 0.64 2.94
C LEU A 229 -15.02 -0.59 2.12
N VAL A 230 -14.28 -0.84 1.05
CA VAL A 230 -14.33 -2.10 0.29
C VAL A 230 -12.93 -2.71 0.33
N ILE A 231 -12.80 -4.00 0.62
CA ILE A 231 -11.51 -4.69 0.63
C ILE A 231 -11.00 -4.90 -0.80
N GLY A 232 -9.71 -4.69 -1.00
CA GLY A 232 -9.02 -4.95 -2.27
C GLY A 232 -7.81 -5.86 -2.10
N GLU A 233 -7.24 -6.27 -3.20
CA GLU A 233 -6.07 -7.15 -3.31
C GLU A 233 -4.96 -6.45 -4.09
N GLY A 234 -3.69 -6.74 -3.75
CA GLY A 234 -2.57 -6.23 -4.53
C GLY A 234 -1.20 -6.36 -3.90
N ALA A 235 -0.21 -5.85 -4.61
CA ALA A 235 1.15 -5.66 -4.14
C ALA A 235 1.77 -4.41 -4.76
N GLY A 236 2.60 -3.72 -3.99
CA GLY A 236 3.43 -2.62 -4.47
C GLY A 236 4.87 -2.79 -4.00
N THR A 237 5.82 -2.47 -4.87
CA THR A 237 7.25 -2.55 -4.57
C THR A 237 7.99 -1.34 -5.10
N LEU A 238 8.82 -0.75 -4.25
CA LEU A 238 9.81 0.26 -4.58
C LEU A 238 11.21 -0.31 -4.39
N VAL A 239 12.13 0.03 -5.27
CA VAL A 239 13.57 -0.19 -5.12
C VAL A 239 14.18 1.12 -4.64
N LEU A 240 14.61 1.15 -3.38
CA LEU A 240 15.28 2.27 -2.77
C LEU A 240 16.78 2.07 -2.80
N GLU A 241 17.54 3.11 -3.12
CA GLU A 241 18.97 3.02 -3.34
C GLU A 241 19.69 4.28 -2.81
N GLU A 242 20.90 4.10 -2.30
CA GLU A 242 21.78 5.22 -2.00
C GLU A 242 22.10 6.01 -3.27
N LEU A 243 21.95 7.34 -3.24
CA LEU A 243 22.13 8.21 -4.40
C LEU A 243 23.47 8.01 -5.12
N GLU A 244 24.59 7.98 -4.36
CA GLU A 244 25.92 7.83 -4.93
C GLU A 244 26.09 6.49 -5.65
N HIS A 245 25.52 5.42 -5.10
CA HIS A 245 25.53 4.11 -5.74
C HIS A 245 24.66 4.09 -6.99
N ALA A 246 23.46 4.67 -6.94
CA ALA A 246 22.57 4.78 -8.09
C ALA A 246 23.23 5.54 -9.26
N GLN A 247 23.88 6.68 -8.95
CA GLN A 247 24.62 7.47 -9.95
C GLN A 247 25.83 6.71 -10.51
N ALA A 248 26.60 6.04 -9.66
CA ALA A 248 27.77 5.31 -10.09
C ALA A 248 27.47 4.16 -11.06
N ARG A 249 26.29 3.53 -10.94
CA ARG A 249 25.86 2.49 -11.90
C ARG A 249 25.00 3.03 -13.06
N GLY A 250 24.81 4.35 -13.15
CA GLY A 250 24.00 4.96 -14.21
C GLY A 250 22.50 4.67 -14.13
N ALA A 251 21.96 4.49 -12.91
CA ALA A 251 20.54 4.24 -12.71
C ALA A 251 19.67 5.41 -13.13
N THR A 252 18.51 5.12 -13.71
CA THR A 252 17.45 6.13 -13.84
C THR A 252 16.84 6.38 -12.46
N ILE A 253 16.95 7.62 -11.98
CA ILE A 253 16.35 8.03 -10.72
C ILE A 253 14.94 8.56 -10.99
N ILE A 254 13.95 8.02 -10.26
CA ILE A 254 12.54 8.35 -10.40
C ILE A 254 12.15 9.50 -9.46
N ALA A 255 12.56 9.40 -8.21
CA ALA A 255 12.28 10.36 -7.16
C ALA A 255 13.32 10.23 -6.03
N GLU A 256 13.34 11.18 -5.10
CA GLU A 256 14.07 11.07 -3.84
C GLU A 256 13.06 10.93 -2.69
N LEU A 257 13.24 9.96 -1.82
CA LEU A 257 12.49 9.85 -0.57
C LEU A 257 13.21 10.73 0.47
N VAL A 258 12.57 11.82 0.88
CA VAL A 258 13.20 12.85 1.72
C VAL A 258 12.68 12.86 3.16
N GLY A 259 11.47 12.35 3.41
CA GLY A 259 10.85 12.30 4.73
C GLY A 259 10.08 11.01 4.98
N PHE A 260 10.17 10.52 6.20
CA PHE A 260 9.36 9.42 6.73
C PHE A 260 9.11 9.65 8.20
N ALA A 261 7.87 9.45 8.62
CA ALA A 261 7.53 9.40 10.04
C ALA A 261 6.54 8.27 10.31
N THR A 262 6.58 7.78 11.52
CA THR A 262 5.60 6.83 12.07
C THR A 262 5.42 7.10 13.56
N ASN A 263 4.20 6.99 14.05
CA ASN A 263 3.85 7.07 15.46
C ASN A 263 2.66 6.15 15.78
N CYS A 264 2.14 6.22 16.99
CA CYS A 264 1.00 5.44 17.42
C CYS A 264 0.04 6.31 18.24
N ASP A 265 -1.28 6.12 18.03
CA ASP A 265 -2.35 6.80 18.77
C ASP A 265 -2.35 6.42 20.27
N ALA A 266 -1.96 5.19 20.58
CA ALA A 266 -1.95 4.61 21.93
C ALA A 266 -3.28 4.79 22.70
N ALA A 267 -4.41 4.90 21.99
CA ALA A 267 -5.72 5.18 22.55
C ALA A 267 -6.68 4.00 22.37
N HIS A 268 -7.13 3.72 21.17
CA HIS A 268 -8.11 2.68 20.89
C HIS A 268 -7.82 1.99 19.57
N VAL A 269 -8.08 0.68 19.49
CA VAL A 269 -7.75 -0.13 18.30
C VAL A 269 -8.45 0.36 17.01
N THR A 270 -9.70 0.85 17.14
CA THR A 270 -10.55 1.20 15.99
C THR A 270 -11.01 2.66 15.97
N GLN A 271 -10.50 3.52 16.86
CA GLN A 271 -10.86 4.93 16.92
C GLN A 271 -9.63 5.78 16.59
N PRO A 272 -9.51 6.22 15.33
CA PRO A 272 -8.37 7.03 14.88
C PRO A 272 -8.35 8.39 15.61
N GLN A 273 -7.15 8.89 15.87
CA GLN A 273 -6.94 10.15 16.58
C GLN A 273 -6.38 11.20 15.62
N GLN A 274 -7.11 12.30 15.43
CA GLN A 274 -6.69 13.42 14.59
C GLN A 274 -5.31 13.95 14.99
N GLU A 275 -5.06 14.11 16.29
CA GLU A 275 -3.86 14.75 16.81
C GLU A 275 -2.59 13.96 16.49
N THR A 276 -2.65 12.63 16.54
CA THR A 276 -1.50 11.77 16.24
C THR A 276 -1.26 11.60 14.75
N MET A 277 -2.31 11.61 13.91
CA MET A 277 -2.19 11.71 12.46
C MET A 277 -1.52 13.04 12.07
N GLN A 278 -1.97 14.16 12.63
CA GLN A 278 -1.35 15.46 12.43
C GLN A 278 0.13 15.44 12.84
N LEU A 279 0.43 14.97 14.03
CA LEU A 279 1.80 14.86 14.53
C LEU A 279 2.68 14.02 13.59
N CYS A 280 2.17 12.92 13.06
CA CYS A 280 2.92 12.06 12.12
C CYS A 280 3.31 12.83 10.86
N MET A 281 2.38 13.58 10.27
CA MET A 281 2.65 14.42 9.09
C MET A 281 3.66 15.56 9.42
N GLU A 282 3.52 16.21 10.57
CA GLU A 282 4.46 17.24 11.03
C GLU A 282 5.87 16.68 11.24
N MET A 283 6.00 15.49 11.83
CA MET A 283 7.28 14.81 12.00
C MET A 283 7.94 14.49 10.64
N ALA A 284 7.18 14.07 9.64
CA ALA A 284 7.69 13.80 8.30
C ALA A 284 8.19 15.09 7.63
N LEU A 285 7.44 16.18 7.72
CA LEU A 285 7.86 17.51 7.25
C LEU A 285 9.15 17.97 7.93
N ALA A 286 9.21 17.88 9.25
CA ALA A 286 10.39 18.26 10.03
C ALA A 286 11.62 17.43 9.64
N GLN A 287 11.47 16.12 9.44
CA GLN A 287 12.56 15.25 9.00
C GLN A 287 13.06 15.60 7.60
N ALA A 288 12.15 16.01 6.71
CA ALA A 288 12.48 16.46 5.35
C ALA A 288 13.03 17.90 5.31
N GLY A 289 12.89 18.68 6.39
CA GLY A 289 13.24 20.10 6.43
C GLY A 289 12.31 20.96 5.58
N LEU A 290 11.04 20.53 5.42
CA LEU A 290 10.04 21.18 4.58
C LEU A 290 8.95 21.86 5.42
N LYS A 291 8.26 22.80 4.77
CA LYS A 291 7.04 23.42 5.28
C LYS A 291 5.82 22.82 4.59
N ALA A 292 4.65 22.96 5.18
CA ALA A 292 3.40 22.51 4.57
C ALA A 292 3.19 23.07 3.14
N ALA A 293 3.56 24.33 2.92
CA ALA A 293 3.43 24.99 1.62
C ALA A 293 4.32 24.40 0.50
N ASP A 294 5.32 23.59 0.85
CA ASP A 294 6.19 22.93 -0.13
C ASP A 294 5.52 21.68 -0.72
N ILE A 295 4.50 21.12 -0.05
CA ILE A 295 3.78 19.94 -0.51
C ILE A 295 2.74 20.33 -1.57
N GLY A 296 2.93 19.84 -2.77
CA GLY A 296 2.05 20.13 -3.92
C GLY A 296 0.91 19.14 -4.11
N TYR A 297 0.95 17.98 -3.45
CA TYR A 297 -0.11 16.95 -3.52
C TYR A 297 -0.03 15.99 -2.34
N ILE A 298 -1.20 15.55 -1.88
CA ILE A 298 -1.35 14.55 -0.81
C ILE A 298 -2.10 13.33 -1.34
N SER A 299 -1.46 12.16 -1.26
CA SER A 299 -2.13 10.87 -1.40
C SER A 299 -2.72 10.50 -0.04
N ALA A 300 -4.03 10.59 0.07
CA ALA A 300 -4.77 10.33 1.30
C ALA A 300 -4.86 8.84 1.63
N HIS A 301 -4.96 8.53 2.91
CA HIS A 301 -5.43 7.21 3.32
C HIS A 301 -6.88 6.99 2.90
N GLY A 302 -7.79 7.90 3.20
CA GLY A 302 -9.14 8.02 2.66
C GLY A 302 -9.84 6.68 2.41
N THR A 303 -10.40 6.07 3.46
CA THR A 303 -10.94 4.71 3.41
C THR A 303 -12.44 4.63 3.13
N ALA A 304 -13.13 5.77 3.06
CA ALA A 304 -14.59 5.88 3.04
C ALA A 304 -15.27 5.43 4.35
N THR A 305 -14.50 5.27 5.44
CA THR A 305 -15.09 5.06 6.76
C THR A 305 -15.46 6.39 7.40
N GLU A 306 -16.56 6.43 8.15
CA GLU A 306 -17.04 7.67 8.75
C GLU A 306 -15.95 8.33 9.61
N ARG A 307 -15.45 7.61 10.62
CA ARG A 307 -14.49 8.14 11.60
C ARG A 307 -13.10 8.39 10.99
N GLY A 308 -12.66 7.50 10.10
CA GLY A 308 -11.35 7.60 9.46
C GLY A 308 -11.23 8.86 8.62
N ASP A 309 -12.18 9.08 7.72
CA ASP A 309 -12.15 10.23 6.82
C ASP A 309 -12.33 11.57 7.57
N ILE A 310 -13.16 11.60 8.63
CA ILE A 310 -13.31 12.80 9.48
C ILE A 310 -11.95 13.11 10.15
N ALA A 311 -11.34 12.15 10.85
CA ALA A 311 -10.09 12.38 11.58
C ALA A 311 -8.95 12.80 10.64
N GLU A 312 -8.79 12.12 9.50
CA GLU A 312 -7.77 12.43 8.50
C GLU A 312 -7.97 13.81 7.89
N SER A 313 -9.22 14.17 7.54
CA SER A 313 -9.50 15.49 6.95
C SER A 313 -9.17 16.63 7.89
N HIS A 314 -9.53 16.52 9.17
CA HIS A 314 -9.20 17.52 10.17
C HIS A 314 -7.71 17.60 10.47
N ALA A 315 -7.00 16.46 10.54
CA ALA A 315 -5.54 16.44 10.69
C ALA A 315 -4.84 17.11 9.51
N THR A 316 -5.30 16.83 8.29
CA THR A 316 -4.75 17.40 7.06
C THR A 316 -5.01 18.91 7.00
N ALA A 317 -6.25 19.34 7.26
CA ALA A 317 -6.61 20.76 7.24
C ALA A 317 -5.85 21.59 8.30
N ALA A 318 -5.56 21.01 9.45
CA ALA A 318 -4.79 21.68 10.50
C ALA A 318 -3.37 22.06 10.06
N ILE A 319 -2.77 21.31 9.13
CA ILE A 319 -1.41 21.55 8.63
C ILE A 319 -1.41 22.31 7.32
N PHE A 320 -2.26 21.89 6.36
CA PHE A 320 -2.20 22.33 4.96
C PHE A 320 -3.31 23.31 4.60
N GLY A 321 -4.30 23.51 5.48
CA GLY A 321 -5.51 24.27 5.15
C GLY A 321 -6.34 23.58 4.07
N ASP A 322 -6.96 24.39 3.22
CA ASP A 322 -7.87 23.98 2.16
C ASP A 322 -7.28 24.12 0.73
N LYS A 323 -5.96 24.21 0.60
CA LYS A 323 -5.32 24.58 -0.69
C LYS A 323 -4.44 23.48 -1.29
N THR A 324 -3.99 22.50 -0.51
CA THR A 324 -3.15 21.43 -1.02
C THR A 324 -4.02 20.35 -1.66
N PRO A 325 -3.86 20.07 -2.98
CA PRO A 325 -4.64 19.05 -3.67
C PRO A 325 -4.47 17.68 -3.01
N ILE A 326 -5.61 16.99 -2.83
CA ILE A 326 -5.67 15.68 -2.17
C ILE A 326 -6.61 14.74 -2.91
N SER A 327 -6.22 13.47 -3.03
CA SER A 327 -7.15 12.41 -3.46
C SER A 327 -6.83 11.06 -2.83
N SER A 328 -7.82 10.16 -2.81
CA SER A 328 -7.68 8.79 -2.36
C SER A 328 -7.87 7.82 -3.53
N LEU A 329 -6.81 7.04 -3.80
CA LEU A 329 -6.84 5.98 -4.81
C LEU A 329 -7.65 4.75 -4.36
N LYS A 330 -8.02 4.66 -3.08
CA LYS A 330 -8.91 3.59 -2.60
C LYS A 330 -10.29 3.64 -3.23
N SER A 331 -10.70 4.79 -3.74
CA SER A 331 -11.92 4.89 -4.55
C SER A 331 -11.89 3.99 -5.80
N TYR A 332 -10.71 3.61 -6.29
CA TYR A 332 -10.52 2.75 -7.46
C TYR A 332 -10.28 1.28 -7.10
N PHE A 333 -9.42 1.02 -6.13
CA PHE A 333 -8.90 -0.31 -5.82
C PHE A 333 -9.50 -0.93 -4.56
N GLY A 334 -10.38 -0.19 -3.85
CA GLY A 334 -10.70 -0.52 -2.49
C GLY A 334 -9.49 -0.36 -1.55
N HIS A 335 -9.61 -0.89 -0.37
CA HIS A 335 -8.56 -0.90 0.62
C HIS A 335 -7.75 -2.20 0.54
N THR A 336 -6.56 -2.14 -0.01
CA THR A 336 -5.65 -3.29 -0.19
C THR A 336 -4.79 -3.57 1.07
N LEU A 337 -5.27 -3.17 2.24
CA LEU A 337 -4.69 -3.43 3.57
C LEU A 337 -3.18 -3.21 3.63
N GLY A 338 -2.39 -4.26 3.91
CA GLY A 338 -0.94 -4.15 4.01
C GLY A 338 -0.21 -3.74 2.72
N ALA A 339 -0.86 -3.86 1.57
CA ALA A 339 -0.31 -3.42 0.29
C ALA A 339 -0.54 -1.94 -0.02
N CYS A 340 -1.57 -1.31 0.61
CA CYS A 340 -2.09 -0.02 0.14
C CYS A 340 -1.03 1.08 0.10
N GLY A 341 -0.21 1.22 1.15
CA GLY A 341 0.80 2.28 1.21
C GLY A 341 1.88 2.15 0.13
N ALA A 342 2.20 0.93 -0.29
CA ALA A 342 3.17 0.71 -1.36
C ALA A 342 2.58 0.93 -2.75
N ILE A 343 1.33 0.50 -2.98
CA ILE A 343 0.61 0.75 -4.23
C ILE A 343 0.37 2.26 -4.42
N GLU A 344 -0.09 2.93 -3.38
CA GLU A 344 -0.35 4.37 -3.38
C GLU A 344 0.93 5.18 -3.62
N ALA A 345 2.05 4.81 -2.99
CA ALA A 345 3.35 5.42 -3.24
C ALA A 345 3.80 5.23 -4.70
N TRP A 346 3.72 4.00 -5.24
CA TRP A 346 4.03 3.73 -6.64
C TRP A 346 3.21 4.61 -7.58
N LEU A 347 1.87 4.58 -7.42
CA LEU A 347 0.97 5.31 -8.32
C LEU A 347 1.10 6.83 -8.16
N ALA A 348 1.30 7.34 -6.93
CA ALA A 348 1.54 8.76 -6.71
C ALA A 348 2.82 9.25 -7.40
N LEU A 349 3.89 8.44 -7.43
CA LEU A 349 5.11 8.73 -8.14
C LEU A 349 4.93 8.71 -9.66
N GLU A 350 4.16 7.77 -10.21
CA GLU A 350 3.80 7.76 -11.64
C GLU A 350 3.01 9.03 -12.02
N MET A 351 2.01 9.38 -11.22
CA MET A 351 1.20 10.60 -11.43
C MET A 351 2.07 11.85 -11.34
N MET A 352 3.02 11.90 -10.41
CA MET A 352 3.96 13.02 -10.28
C MET A 352 4.87 13.17 -11.52
N GLN A 353 5.34 12.06 -12.08
CA GLN A 353 6.15 12.09 -13.30
C GLN A 353 5.38 12.62 -14.50
N GLU A 354 4.11 12.24 -14.66
CA GLU A 354 3.26 12.72 -15.76
C GLU A 354 2.66 14.11 -15.51
N GLY A 355 2.61 14.56 -14.26
CA GLY A 355 1.96 15.80 -13.88
C GLY A 355 0.42 15.75 -13.93
N TRP A 356 -0.19 14.54 -13.99
CA TRP A 356 -1.62 14.33 -13.90
C TRP A 356 -1.96 13.48 -12.67
N PHE A 357 -2.88 13.97 -11.84
CA PHE A 357 -3.29 13.32 -10.61
C PHE A 357 -4.75 12.86 -10.71
N ALA A 358 -4.95 11.58 -10.41
CA ALA A 358 -6.26 10.95 -10.45
C ALA A 358 -7.18 11.52 -9.38
N PRO A 359 -8.49 11.66 -9.68
CA PRO A 359 -9.46 12.13 -8.71
C PRO A 359 -9.78 11.05 -7.67
N THR A 360 -10.38 11.47 -6.55
CA THR A 360 -11.21 10.58 -5.74
C THR A 360 -12.52 10.38 -6.49
N ILE A 361 -12.68 9.23 -7.15
CA ILE A 361 -13.97 8.93 -7.82
C ILE A 361 -15.04 8.62 -6.77
N ASN A 362 -16.31 8.75 -7.17
CA ASN A 362 -17.48 8.64 -6.29
C ASN A 362 -17.60 9.75 -5.23
N LEU A 363 -16.63 10.66 -5.11
CA LEU A 363 -16.75 11.86 -4.31
C LEU A 363 -17.53 12.90 -5.13
N THR A 364 -18.80 13.09 -4.80
CA THR A 364 -19.71 14.02 -5.47
C THR A 364 -20.08 15.20 -4.58
N GLU A 365 -20.25 14.96 -3.29
CA GLU A 365 -20.57 15.96 -2.28
C GLU A 365 -19.71 15.69 -1.03
N PRO A 366 -18.68 16.52 -0.75
CA PRO A 366 -17.90 16.37 0.46
C PRO A 366 -18.76 16.40 1.72
N ASP A 367 -18.49 15.48 2.65
CA ASP A 367 -19.21 15.42 3.91
C ASP A 367 -18.91 16.68 4.76
N PRO A 368 -19.94 17.43 5.20
CA PRO A 368 -19.75 18.59 6.06
C PRO A 368 -19.15 18.27 7.44
N ALA A 369 -19.13 17.01 7.88
CA ALA A 369 -18.41 16.57 9.07
C ALA A 369 -16.89 16.47 8.85
N CYS A 370 -16.45 16.33 7.61
CA CYS A 370 -15.05 16.43 7.24
C CYS A 370 -14.61 17.89 7.16
N ALA A 371 -13.32 18.15 7.43
CA ALA A 371 -12.77 19.48 7.20
C ALA A 371 -12.74 19.79 5.68
N PRO A 372 -12.89 21.05 5.27
CA PRO A 372 -12.77 21.44 3.87
C PRO A 372 -11.35 21.21 3.38
N LEU A 373 -11.22 20.46 2.28
CA LEU A 373 -9.93 20.18 1.61
C LEU A 373 -10.08 20.42 0.10
N ASP A 374 -8.95 20.64 -0.58
CA ASP A 374 -8.91 20.77 -2.05
C ASP A 374 -8.92 19.39 -2.72
N HIS A 375 -10.07 18.73 -2.66
CA HIS A 375 -10.23 17.41 -3.28
C HIS A 375 -10.05 17.46 -4.78
N VAL A 376 -9.19 16.59 -5.31
CA VAL A 376 -9.12 16.33 -6.75
C VAL A 376 -10.33 15.50 -7.14
N MET A 377 -11.21 16.06 -7.95
CA MET A 377 -12.49 15.46 -8.36
C MET A 377 -12.62 15.43 -9.89
N GLY A 378 -13.68 14.81 -10.39
CA GLY A 378 -14.02 14.77 -11.82
C GLY A 378 -13.01 14.00 -12.65
N ASN A 379 -12.37 14.66 -13.61
CA ASN A 379 -11.42 14.03 -14.54
C ASN A 379 -9.95 14.04 -14.06
N GLY A 380 -9.72 14.33 -12.78
CA GLY A 380 -8.37 14.53 -12.25
C GLY A 380 -7.86 15.96 -12.49
N ARG A 381 -6.61 16.18 -12.15
CA ARG A 381 -6.01 17.51 -12.22
C ARG A 381 -4.57 17.47 -12.75
N MET A 382 -4.24 18.40 -13.62
CA MET A 382 -2.85 18.64 -14.02
C MET A 382 -2.17 19.51 -12.96
N LEU A 383 -1.08 19.01 -12.38
CA LEU A 383 -0.33 19.69 -11.31
C LEU A 383 1.17 19.53 -11.55
N ALA A 384 1.92 20.63 -11.39
CA ALA A 384 3.37 20.56 -11.29
C ALA A 384 3.73 20.44 -9.81
N VAL A 385 4.18 19.25 -9.42
CA VAL A 385 4.43 18.90 -8.01
C VAL A 385 5.90 18.59 -7.80
N ASP A 386 6.58 19.33 -6.93
CA ASP A 386 7.97 19.08 -6.55
C ASP A 386 8.06 18.13 -5.36
N TYR A 387 7.12 18.23 -4.42
CA TYR A 387 7.03 17.34 -3.26
C TYR A 387 5.60 16.81 -3.11
N LEU A 388 5.48 15.51 -2.95
CA LEU A 388 4.21 14.87 -2.59
C LEU A 388 4.34 14.17 -1.24
N MET A 389 3.21 14.11 -0.52
CA MET A 389 3.08 13.36 0.74
C MET A 389 2.13 12.18 0.53
N SER A 390 2.48 11.00 1.06
CA SER A 390 1.62 9.81 1.06
C SER A 390 1.39 9.33 2.49
N ASN A 391 0.13 9.26 2.89
CA ASN A 391 -0.29 8.98 4.26
C ASN A 391 -1.04 7.66 4.36
N ASN A 392 -0.75 6.90 5.44
CA ASN A 392 -1.54 5.72 5.80
C ASN A 392 -1.75 5.70 7.32
N PHE A 393 -2.97 5.38 7.72
CA PHE A 393 -3.42 5.36 9.10
C PHE A 393 -4.13 4.02 9.39
N ALA A 394 -3.59 3.21 10.29
CA ALA A 394 -3.99 1.83 10.45
C ALA A 394 -4.83 1.56 11.70
N PHE A 395 -5.56 0.47 11.67
CA PHE A 395 -6.04 -0.17 12.88
C PHE A 395 -4.89 -0.44 13.85
N GLY A 396 -5.15 -0.27 15.15
CA GLY A 396 -4.12 -0.26 16.18
C GLY A 396 -3.51 1.14 16.39
N GLY A 397 -3.95 2.14 15.60
CA GLY A 397 -3.52 3.52 15.72
C GLY A 397 -2.10 3.77 15.20
N ILE A 398 -1.60 2.94 14.29
CA ILE A 398 -0.28 3.15 13.70
C ILE A 398 -0.42 4.09 12.51
N ASN A 399 0.33 5.18 12.52
CA ASN A 399 0.31 6.22 11.51
C ASN A 399 1.64 6.25 10.75
N THR A 400 1.59 6.51 9.45
CA THR A 400 2.77 6.70 8.61
C THR A 400 2.57 7.87 7.64
N SER A 401 3.65 8.60 7.39
CA SER A 401 3.71 9.64 6.37
C SER A 401 5.05 9.56 5.63
N LEU A 402 5.00 9.50 4.30
CA LEU A 402 6.15 9.47 3.40
C LEU A 402 6.17 10.76 2.59
N ILE A 403 7.36 11.36 2.37
CA ILE A 403 7.50 12.54 1.51
C ILE A 403 8.50 12.25 0.41
N PHE A 404 8.04 12.32 -0.84
CA PHE A 404 8.84 12.15 -2.02
C PHE A 404 9.08 13.49 -2.72
N LYS A 405 10.29 13.67 -3.22
CA LYS A 405 10.72 14.80 -4.02
C LYS A 405 10.86 14.37 -5.48
N ARG A 406 10.33 15.15 -6.41
CA ARG A 406 10.58 14.98 -7.84
C ARG A 406 12.07 14.99 -8.10
N TRP A 407 12.53 14.07 -8.94
CA TRP A 407 13.89 14.07 -9.45
C TRP A 407 13.95 14.87 -10.77
N GLY A 408 14.82 15.87 -10.84
CA GLY A 408 15.00 16.73 -11.99
C GLY A 408 16.10 17.73 -11.78
#